data_fb65121eaa1684406d90fd7e3d8b8907
#
_entry.id   fb65121eaa1684406d90fd7e3d8b8907
#
_cell.length_a   1.000
_cell.length_b   1.000
_cell.length_c   1.000
_cell.angle_alpha   90.00
_cell.angle_beta   90.00
_cell.angle_gamma   90.00
#
_symmetry.space_group_name_H-M   'P 1'
#
loop_
_entity.id
_entity.type
_entity.pdbx_description
1 polymer ?
#
loop_
_entity_poly.entity_id
_entity_poly.type
_entity_poly.pdbx_seq_one_letter_code
_entity_poly.pdbx_strand_id
1 'polypeptide(L)'
;CKKALSATDGDADKAIEWLRQKGIASAEKKSGRTAAEGAIGSYIHTGARVGVLIEVNCETDFVARGDMFQELLRDVAMQVAACPGVEYVTTDEIPAEIREREKAIEMGRDDLDGKPEQMKEKIVEGRINKRLKELALMEQPFIKDSSISVAELVKQTAGKIGENVRVRRFTRYTLGEGIEVEETDFAAEVA
;
A
#
# COMPACT_ATOMS: atom_id res chain seq x y z
N CYS A 1 8.88 -25.08 -12.00
CA CYS A 1 10.15 -25.50 -11.39
C CYS A 1 11.17 -26.01 -12.43
N LYS A 2 10.88 -27.03 -13.29
CA LYS A 2 11.85 -27.60 -14.24
C LYS A 2 12.50 -26.55 -15.15
N LYS A 3 11.70 -25.66 -15.77
CA LYS A 3 12.21 -24.55 -16.62
C LYS A 3 13.13 -23.57 -15.87
N ALA A 4 12.81 -23.28 -14.62
CA ALA A 4 13.62 -22.37 -13.81
C ALA A 4 15.00 -22.99 -13.53
N LEU A 5 15.04 -24.23 -13.05
CA LEU A 5 16.30 -24.95 -12.82
C LEU A 5 17.11 -25.10 -14.09
N SER A 6 16.48 -25.39 -15.24
CA SER A 6 17.19 -25.44 -16.53
C SER A 6 17.75 -24.08 -16.98
N ALA A 7 17.08 -22.97 -16.62
CA ALA A 7 17.52 -21.62 -16.95
C ALA A 7 18.61 -21.07 -16.02
N THR A 8 18.85 -21.76 -14.90
CA THR A 8 19.82 -21.35 -13.86
C THR A 8 20.86 -22.45 -13.56
N ASP A 9 21.07 -23.35 -14.52
CA ASP A 9 22.06 -24.44 -14.46
C ASP A 9 21.97 -25.29 -13.18
N GLY A 10 20.73 -25.49 -12.67
CA GLY A 10 20.48 -26.28 -11.48
C GLY A 10 20.61 -25.53 -10.15
N ASP A 11 20.99 -24.25 -10.17
CA ASP A 11 21.10 -23.41 -8.98
C ASP A 11 19.70 -23.09 -8.42
N ALA A 12 19.40 -23.57 -7.21
CA ALA A 12 18.09 -23.46 -6.60
C ALA A 12 17.72 -22.03 -6.22
N ASP A 13 18.69 -21.25 -5.70
CA ASP A 13 18.44 -19.88 -5.24
C ASP A 13 18.17 -18.97 -6.45
N LYS A 14 18.98 -19.07 -7.50
CA LYS A 14 18.74 -18.37 -8.75
C LYS A 14 17.44 -18.81 -9.43
N ALA A 15 17.05 -20.08 -9.31
CA ALA A 15 15.78 -20.57 -9.85
C ALA A 15 14.58 -19.96 -9.12
N ILE A 16 14.65 -19.75 -7.80
CA ILE A 16 13.62 -19.06 -7.00
C ILE A 16 13.52 -17.61 -7.46
N GLU A 17 14.63 -16.91 -7.59
CA GLU A 17 14.66 -15.52 -8.07
C GLU A 17 14.11 -15.39 -9.50
N TRP A 18 14.50 -16.31 -10.40
CA TRP A 18 13.97 -16.37 -11.76
C TRP A 18 12.44 -16.59 -11.78
N LEU A 19 11.92 -17.47 -10.91
CA LEU A 19 10.48 -17.70 -10.79
C LEU A 19 9.75 -16.47 -10.26
N ARG A 20 10.34 -15.76 -9.29
CA ARG A 20 9.79 -14.49 -8.76
C ARG A 20 9.67 -13.44 -9.86
N GLN A 21 10.74 -13.22 -10.63
CA GLN A 21 10.75 -12.28 -11.76
C GLN A 21 9.73 -12.65 -12.84
N LYS A 22 9.63 -13.94 -13.18
CA LYS A 22 8.63 -14.43 -14.15
C LYS A 22 7.19 -14.31 -13.63
N GLY A 23 6.97 -14.51 -12.33
CA GLY A 23 5.69 -14.31 -11.69
C GLY A 23 5.22 -12.86 -11.78
N ILE A 24 6.10 -11.91 -11.44
CA ILE A 24 5.83 -10.47 -11.55
C ILE A 24 5.50 -10.08 -12.99
N ALA A 25 6.31 -10.47 -13.97
CA ALA A 25 6.05 -10.19 -15.38
C ALA A 25 4.74 -10.83 -15.89
N SER A 26 4.35 -11.99 -15.35
CA SER A 26 3.07 -12.61 -15.66
C SER A 26 1.89 -11.85 -15.04
N ALA A 27 2.03 -11.38 -13.81
CA ALA A 27 1.02 -10.55 -13.13
C ALA A 27 0.79 -9.23 -13.88
N GLU A 28 1.85 -8.57 -14.31
CA GLU A 28 1.76 -7.33 -15.10
C GLU A 28 1.00 -7.51 -16.41
N LYS A 29 1.22 -8.61 -17.12
CA LYS A 29 0.45 -8.93 -18.35
C LYS A 29 -1.03 -9.17 -18.09
N LYS A 30 -1.42 -9.50 -16.87
CA LYS A 30 -2.80 -9.80 -16.47
C LYS A 30 -3.49 -8.61 -15.80
N SER A 31 -2.75 -7.57 -15.40
CA SER A 31 -3.28 -6.42 -14.65
C SER A 31 -4.44 -5.69 -15.36
N GLY A 32 -4.51 -5.78 -16.69
CA GLY A 32 -5.62 -5.22 -17.49
C GLY A 32 -6.87 -6.11 -17.57
N ARG A 33 -6.87 -7.33 -16.99
CA ARG A 33 -8.05 -8.20 -17.02
C ARG A 33 -9.08 -7.75 -15.99
N THR A 34 -10.36 -7.96 -16.31
CA THR A 34 -11.45 -7.67 -15.37
C THR A 34 -11.35 -8.58 -14.15
N ALA A 35 -11.28 -7.98 -12.97
CA ALA A 35 -11.30 -8.65 -11.67
C ALA A 35 -12.53 -8.15 -10.91
N ALA A 36 -13.66 -8.81 -11.13
CA ALA A 36 -14.96 -8.46 -10.56
C ALA A 36 -15.35 -9.31 -9.35
N GLU A 37 -14.73 -10.48 -9.21
CA GLU A 37 -14.83 -11.34 -8.05
C GLU A 37 -13.82 -10.92 -6.98
N GLY A 38 -13.78 -11.60 -5.84
CA GLY A 38 -12.86 -11.29 -4.75
C GLY A 38 -13.49 -11.49 -3.38
N ALA A 39 -12.96 -10.78 -2.38
CA ALA A 39 -13.52 -10.82 -1.04
C ALA A 39 -13.35 -9.47 -0.31
N ILE A 40 -14.23 -9.26 0.66
CA ILE A 40 -14.11 -8.22 1.67
C ILE A 40 -13.50 -8.85 2.92
N GLY A 41 -12.35 -8.32 3.35
CA GLY A 41 -11.69 -8.70 4.59
C GLY A 41 -11.88 -7.67 5.68
N SER A 42 -11.77 -8.12 6.93
CA SER A 42 -11.72 -7.24 8.08
C SER A 42 -10.51 -7.57 8.94
N TYR A 43 -9.99 -6.54 9.61
CA TYR A 43 -8.94 -6.69 10.61
C TYR A 43 -9.25 -5.76 11.79
N ILE A 44 -9.34 -6.34 12.97
CA ILE A 44 -9.45 -5.58 14.21
C ILE A 44 -8.14 -5.74 14.97
N HIS A 45 -7.47 -4.63 15.21
CA HIS A 45 -6.20 -4.65 15.94
C HIS A 45 -6.40 -5.00 17.42
N THR A 46 -5.39 -5.62 18.00
CA THR A 46 -5.39 -5.96 19.44
C THR A 46 -5.73 -4.72 20.28
N GLY A 47 -6.68 -4.88 21.20
CA GLY A 47 -7.23 -3.76 21.98
C GLY A 47 -8.45 -3.08 21.35
N ALA A 48 -8.90 -3.53 20.16
CA ALA A 48 -10.14 -3.11 19.50
C ALA A 48 -10.29 -1.59 19.29
N ARG A 49 -9.17 -0.86 19.19
CA ARG A 49 -9.18 0.60 18.95
C ARG A 49 -8.99 0.99 17.49
N VAL A 50 -8.52 0.05 16.64
CA VAL A 50 -8.38 0.25 15.20
C VAL A 50 -9.05 -0.92 14.48
N GLY A 51 -9.90 -0.61 13.52
CA GLY A 51 -10.59 -1.58 12.67
C GLY A 51 -10.44 -1.19 11.20
N VAL A 52 -10.27 -2.20 10.34
CA VAL A 52 -10.15 -2.04 8.89
C VAL A 52 -11.13 -2.96 8.18
N LEU A 53 -11.80 -2.43 7.16
CA LEU A 53 -12.46 -3.18 6.11
C LEU A 53 -11.71 -2.93 4.80
N ILE A 54 -11.45 -4.00 4.03
CA ILE A 54 -10.73 -3.91 2.76
C ILE A 54 -11.39 -4.79 1.71
N GLU A 55 -11.43 -4.31 0.47
CA GLU A 55 -11.87 -5.07 -0.70
C GLU A 55 -10.67 -5.38 -1.59
N VAL A 56 -10.46 -6.68 -1.81
CA VAL A 56 -9.47 -7.20 -2.76
C VAL A 56 -10.19 -8.01 -3.82
N ASN A 57 -9.95 -7.69 -5.10
CA ASN A 57 -10.59 -8.34 -6.22
C ASN A 57 -9.64 -9.31 -6.93
N CYS A 58 -10.24 -10.35 -7.55
CA CYS A 58 -9.60 -11.31 -8.44
C CYS A 58 -10.55 -11.68 -9.60
N GLU A 59 -10.10 -12.56 -10.52
CA GLU A 59 -10.89 -12.91 -11.69
C GLU A 59 -12.01 -13.91 -11.36
N THR A 60 -11.78 -14.84 -10.40
CA THR A 60 -12.74 -15.93 -10.06
C THR A 60 -13.00 -16.04 -8.56
N ASP A 61 -14.21 -16.50 -8.21
CA ASP A 61 -14.61 -16.80 -6.84
C ASP A 61 -13.82 -17.98 -6.23
N PHE A 62 -13.34 -18.89 -7.08
CA PHE A 62 -12.50 -20.00 -6.67
C PHE A 62 -11.17 -19.49 -6.07
N VAL A 63 -10.52 -18.54 -6.72
CA VAL A 63 -9.30 -17.89 -6.23
C VAL A 63 -9.57 -17.11 -4.96
N ALA A 64 -10.69 -16.40 -4.90
CA ALA A 64 -11.07 -15.63 -3.71
C ALA A 64 -11.15 -16.48 -2.43
N ARG A 65 -11.50 -17.76 -2.55
CA ARG A 65 -11.59 -18.71 -1.42
C ARG A 65 -10.25 -19.39 -1.10
N GLY A 66 -9.25 -19.26 -1.96
CA GLY A 66 -7.93 -19.90 -1.79
C GLY A 66 -7.10 -19.28 -0.68
N ASP A 67 -6.33 -20.13 0.03
CA ASP A 67 -5.54 -19.72 1.20
C ASP A 67 -4.59 -18.57 0.91
N MET A 68 -3.89 -18.58 -0.23
CA MET A 68 -2.97 -17.50 -0.62
C MET A 68 -3.67 -16.15 -0.81
N PHE A 69 -4.88 -16.16 -1.36
CA PHE A 69 -5.67 -14.94 -1.50
C PHE A 69 -6.16 -14.44 -0.14
N GLN A 70 -6.64 -15.34 0.70
CA GLN A 70 -7.12 -15.02 2.04
C GLN A 70 -5.97 -14.53 2.96
N GLU A 71 -4.77 -15.06 2.79
CA GLU A 71 -3.57 -14.57 3.48
C GLU A 71 -3.23 -13.14 3.04
N LEU A 72 -3.16 -12.89 1.73
CA LEU A 72 -2.95 -11.54 1.19
C LEU A 72 -3.98 -10.55 1.73
N LEU A 73 -5.28 -10.93 1.72
CA LEU A 73 -6.37 -10.10 2.20
C LEU A 73 -6.16 -9.67 3.66
N ARG A 74 -5.79 -10.64 4.53
CA ARG A 74 -5.48 -10.35 5.94
C ARG A 74 -4.23 -9.49 6.11
N ASP A 75 -3.19 -9.77 5.34
CA ASP A 75 -1.92 -9.05 5.40
C ASP A 75 -2.06 -7.59 5.00
N VAL A 76 -2.80 -7.33 3.93
CA VAL A 76 -3.05 -5.95 3.47
C VAL A 76 -3.99 -5.21 4.43
N ALA A 77 -5.00 -5.87 5.01
CA ALA A 77 -5.84 -5.26 6.04
C ALA A 77 -5.03 -4.87 7.30
N MET A 78 -4.12 -5.73 7.73
CA MET A 78 -3.22 -5.45 8.85
C MET A 78 -2.24 -4.32 8.52
N GLN A 79 -1.73 -4.25 7.29
CA GLN A 79 -0.89 -3.15 6.81
C GLN A 79 -1.61 -1.81 6.93
N VAL A 80 -2.87 -1.71 6.50
CA VAL A 80 -3.68 -0.49 6.62
C VAL A 80 -3.84 -0.08 8.08
N ALA A 81 -4.07 -1.03 8.99
CA ALA A 81 -4.16 -0.75 10.42
C ALA A 81 -2.85 -0.22 11.02
N ALA A 82 -1.71 -0.72 10.53
CA ALA A 82 -0.38 -0.33 11.01
C ALA A 82 0.13 1.01 10.44
N CYS A 83 -0.46 1.50 9.36
CA CYS A 83 -0.03 2.71 8.67
C CYS A 83 -1.08 3.83 8.75
N PRO A 84 -1.17 4.58 9.86
CA PRO A 84 -2.21 5.59 10.06
C PRO A 84 -2.20 6.73 9.05
N GLY A 85 -1.05 7.02 8.43
CA GLY A 85 -0.90 8.05 7.40
C GLY A 85 -1.43 7.66 6.02
N VAL A 86 -1.78 6.38 5.80
CA VAL A 86 -2.27 5.91 4.50
C VAL A 86 -3.75 6.21 4.36
N GLU A 87 -4.12 6.90 3.27
CA GLU A 87 -5.49 7.33 2.96
C GLU A 87 -5.99 6.79 1.62
N TYR A 88 -5.09 6.48 0.69
CA TYR A 88 -5.39 6.04 -0.67
C TYR A 88 -4.75 4.69 -0.98
N VAL A 89 -5.32 3.94 -1.92
CA VAL A 89 -4.69 2.69 -2.36
C VAL A 89 -3.46 2.98 -3.21
N THR A 90 -3.58 3.86 -4.20
CA THR A 90 -2.48 4.25 -5.11
C THR A 90 -2.29 5.77 -5.12
N THR A 91 -1.13 6.22 -5.60
CA THR A 91 -0.85 7.65 -5.79
C THR A 91 -1.76 8.30 -6.83
N ASP A 92 -2.29 7.53 -7.77
CA ASP A 92 -3.18 8.03 -8.83
C ASP A 92 -4.57 8.38 -8.31
N GLU A 93 -4.97 7.81 -7.17
CA GLU A 93 -6.26 8.09 -6.51
C GLU A 93 -6.25 9.38 -5.68
N ILE A 94 -5.07 9.96 -5.44
CA ILE A 94 -4.92 11.17 -4.64
C ILE A 94 -5.49 12.36 -5.42
N PRO A 95 -6.48 13.08 -4.85
CA PRO A 95 -7.07 14.25 -5.49
C PRO A 95 -6.05 15.31 -5.89
N ALA A 96 -6.28 15.97 -7.03
CA ALA A 96 -5.39 17.01 -7.53
C ALA A 96 -5.21 18.16 -6.54
N GLU A 97 -6.27 18.49 -5.79
CA GLU A 97 -6.26 19.55 -4.77
C GLU A 97 -5.25 19.28 -3.66
N ILE A 98 -5.08 18.01 -3.26
CA ILE A 98 -4.06 17.63 -2.26
C ILE A 98 -2.68 17.84 -2.85
N ARG A 99 -2.45 17.40 -4.09
CA ARG A 99 -1.17 17.59 -4.79
C ARG A 99 -0.82 19.08 -4.92
N GLU A 100 -1.78 19.92 -5.32
CA GLU A 100 -1.56 21.36 -5.46
C GLU A 100 -1.31 22.03 -4.10
N ARG A 101 -1.99 21.62 -3.04
CA ARG A 101 -1.76 22.11 -1.69
C ARG A 101 -0.36 21.77 -1.18
N GLU A 102 0.08 20.53 -1.34
CA GLU A 102 1.43 20.11 -0.98
C GLU A 102 2.48 20.86 -1.79
N LYS A 103 2.21 21.11 -3.09
CA LYS A 103 3.08 21.92 -3.95
C LYS A 103 3.23 23.35 -3.44
N ALA A 104 2.12 23.99 -3.08
CA ALA A 104 2.16 25.36 -2.54
C ALA A 104 2.94 25.42 -1.23
N ILE A 105 2.76 24.43 -0.33
CA ILE A 105 3.51 24.33 0.93
C ILE A 105 5.00 24.17 0.66
N GLU A 106 5.40 23.23 -0.21
CA GLU A 106 6.80 22.98 -0.50
C GLU A 106 7.48 24.16 -1.23
N MET A 107 6.78 24.84 -2.11
CA MET A 107 7.30 26.05 -2.82
C MET A 107 7.56 27.21 -1.86
N GLY A 108 6.79 27.35 -0.78
CA GLY A 108 6.93 28.39 0.23
C GLY A 108 8.00 28.12 1.30
N ARG A 109 8.84 27.10 1.15
CA ARG A 109 9.86 26.75 2.16
C ARG A 109 11.11 27.62 2.00
N ASP A 110 11.61 28.17 3.11
CA ASP A 110 12.80 29.05 3.16
C ASP A 110 14.07 28.38 2.59
N ASP A 111 14.17 27.03 2.67
CA ASP A 111 15.34 26.32 2.16
C ASP A 111 15.46 26.31 0.61
N LEU A 112 14.44 26.82 -0.07
CA LEU A 112 14.45 27.06 -1.51
C LEU A 112 14.92 28.45 -1.89
N ASP A 113 15.05 29.36 -0.93
CA ASP A 113 15.47 30.73 -1.21
C ASP A 113 16.86 30.81 -1.87
N GLY A 114 16.98 31.69 -2.86
CA GLY A 114 18.21 31.89 -3.62
C GLY A 114 18.53 30.76 -4.64
N LYS A 115 17.73 29.70 -4.75
CA LYS A 115 17.94 28.67 -5.77
C LYS A 115 17.34 29.08 -7.13
N PRO A 116 17.95 28.68 -8.26
CA PRO A 116 17.36 28.85 -9.59
C PRO A 116 16.00 28.15 -9.69
N GLU A 117 15.04 28.75 -10.42
CA GLU A 117 13.66 28.27 -10.53
C GLU A 117 13.57 26.78 -10.97
N GLN A 118 14.33 26.40 -11.99
CA GLN A 118 14.38 25.00 -12.45
C GLN A 118 14.87 24.00 -11.37
N MET A 119 15.72 24.46 -10.45
CA MET A 119 16.20 23.63 -9.34
C MET A 119 15.13 23.54 -8.26
N LYS A 120 14.43 24.64 -7.96
CA LYS A 120 13.29 24.65 -7.04
C LYS A 120 12.22 23.68 -7.50
N GLU A 121 11.79 23.76 -8.75
CA GLU A 121 10.78 22.84 -9.32
C GLU A 121 11.14 21.37 -9.15
N LYS A 122 12.37 20.97 -9.47
CA LYS A 122 12.83 19.59 -9.31
C LYS A 122 12.84 19.12 -7.85
N ILE A 123 13.28 19.98 -6.93
CA ILE A 123 13.30 19.66 -5.50
C ILE A 123 11.87 19.49 -5.00
N VAL A 124 10.98 20.42 -5.34
CA VAL A 124 9.58 20.42 -4.94
C VAL A 124 8.87 19.18 -5.50
N GLU A 125 9.06 18.88 -6.79
CA GLU A 125 8.49 17.66 -7.40
C GLU A 125 8.94 16.38 -6.70
N GLY A 126 10.23 16.27 -6.37
CA GLY A 126 10.76 15.13 -5.62
C GLY A 126 10.14 15.00 -4.23
N ARG A 127 9.95 16.11 -3.52
CA ARG A 127 9.34 16.13 -2.18
C ARG A 127 7.86 15.78 -2.23
N ILE A 128 7.12 16.35 -3.19
CA ILE A 128 5.70 16.04 -3.41
C ILE A 128 5.54 14.55 -3.70
N ASN A 129 6.32 14.01 -4.64
CA ASN A 129 6.25 12.59 -4.99
C ASN A 129 6.52 11.70 -3.77
N LYS A 130 7.49 12.06 -2.91
CA LYS A 130 7.74 11.36 -1.66
C LYS A 130 6.52 11.44 -0.73
N ARG A 131 5.96 12.64 -0.54
CA ARG A 131 4.79 12.85 0.33
C ARG A 131 3.57 12.08 -0.15
N LEU A 132 3.29 12.09 -1.46
CA LEU A 132 2.17 11.33 -2.05
C LEU A 132 2.35 9.82 -1.87
N LYS A 133 3.58 9.31 -1.97
CA LYS A 133 3.89 7.90 -1.67
C LYS A 133 3.59 7.53 -0.22
N GLU A 134 3.83 8.43 0.73
CA GLU A 134 3.50 8.20 2.14
C GLU A 134 1.99 8.06 2.39
N LEU A 135 1.14 8.67 1.54
CA LEU A 135 -0.31 8.56 1.61
C LEU A 135 -0.87 7.32 0.90
N ALA A 136 -0.08 6.65 0.07
CA ALA A 136 -0.54 5.54 -0.76
C ALA A 136 -0.14 4.18 -0.18
N LEU A 137 -1.11 3.29 -0.01
CA LEU A 137 -0.93 1.94 0.54
C LEU A 137 0.08 1.10 -0.25
N MET A 138 -0.04 1.13 -1.59
CA MET A 138 0.77 0.30 -2.47
C MET A 138 2.26 0.68 -2.46
N GLU A 139 2.58 1.90 -2.07
CA GLU A 139 3.95 2.41 -1.96
C GLU A 139 4.62 2.11 -0.61
N GLN A 140 3.85 1.65 0.39
CA GLN A 140 4.39 1.37 1.72
C GLN A 140 5.29 0.13 1.71
N PRO A 141 6.39 0.13 2.49
CA PRO A 141 7.10 -1.11 2.82
C PRO A 141 6.15 -2.07 3.53
N PHE A 142 6.18 -3.35 3.16
CA PHE A 142 5.32 -4.34 3.80
C PHE A 142 5.77 -4.61 5.24
N ILE A 143 4.87 -4.53 6.20
CA ILE A 143 5.18 -4.60 7.63
C ILE A 143 5.81 -5.91 8.10
N LYS A 144 5.53 -7.03 7.40
CA LYS A 144 6.14 -8.35 7.71
C LYS A 144 7.48 -8.57 6.99
N ASP A 145 7.72 -7.82 5.89
CA ASP A 145 8.95 -7.88 5.11
C ASP A 145 9.21 -6.53 4.45
N SER A 146 9.93 -5.65 5.14
CA SER A 146 10.24 -4.30 4.66
C SER A 146 11.14 -4.24 3.43
N SER A 147 11.65 -5.37 2.96
CA SER A 147 12.45 -5.45 1.72
C SER A 147 11.59 -5.35 0.46
N ILE A 148 10.27 -5.50 0.58
CA ILE A 148 9.32 -5.37 -0.53
C ILE A 148 8.24 -4.35 -0.20
N SER A 149 7.65 -3.72 -1.23
CA SER A 149 6.46 -2.89 -1.08
C SER A 149 5.19 -3.74 -1.07
N VAL A 150 4.08 -3.14 -0.59
CA VAL A 150 2.75 -3.76 -0.70
C VAL A 150 2.39 -4.05 -2.16
N ALA A 151 2.73 -3.15 -3.09
CA ALA A 151 2.55 -3.38 -4.53
C ALA A 151 3.28 -4.63 -5.00
N GLU A 152 4.49 -4.83 -4.54
CA GLU A 152 5.29 -6.00 -4.91
C GLU A 152 4.71 -7.29 -4.30
N LEU A 153 4.25 -7.26 -3.05
CA LEU A 153 3.54 -8.37 -2.41
C LEU A 153 2.31 -8.79 -3.23
N VAL A 154 1.47 -7.83 -3.64
CA VAL A 154 0.28 -8.09 -4.46
C VAL A 154 0.67 -8.71 -5.81
N LYS A 155 1.67 -8.14 -6.51
CA LYS A 155 2.17 -8.67 -7.78
C LYS A 155 2.73 -10.10 -7.66
N GLN A 156 3.50 -10.38 -6.62
CA GLN A 156 4.04 -11.71 -6.36
C GLN A 156 2.93 -12.73 -6.11
N THR A 157 1.92 -12.34 -5.33
CA THR A 157 0.76 -13.20 -5.03
C THR A 157 -0.07 -13.44 -6.29
N ALA A 158 -0.38 -12.40 -7.07
CA ALA A 158 -1.04 -12.51 -8.37
C ALA A 158 -0.27 -13.42 -9.34
N GLY A 159 1.06 -13.33 -9.37
CA GLY A 159 1.93 -14.19 -10.17
C GLY A 159 1.88 -15.66 -9.77
N LYS A 160 1.80 -15.96 -8.46
CA LYS A 160 1.66 -17.32 -7.91
C LYS A 160 0.27 -17.91 -8.19
N ILE A 161 -0.75 -17.12 -7.94
CA ILE A 161 -2.17 -17.50 -8.16
C ILE A 161 -2.47 -17.66 -9.64
N GLY A 162 -1.89 -16.82 -10.49
CA GLY A 162 -2.10 -16.87 -11.93
C GLY A 162 -3.29 -16.06 -12.43
N GLU A 163 -3.88 -15.21 -11.60
CA GLU A 163 -4.95 -14.28 -11.92
C GLU A 163 -4.55 -12.83 -11.67
N ASN A 164 -5.32 -11.87 -12.21
CA ASN A 164 -5.25 -10.49 -11.81
C ASN A 164 -5.77 -10.36 -10.37
N VAL A 165 -4.98 -9.78 -9.50
CA VAL A 165 -5.35 -9.50 -8.10
C VAL A 165 -5.13 -8.02 -7.84
N ARG A 166 -6.13 -7.35 -7.28
CA ARG A 166 -6.15 -5.91 -7.10
C ARG A 166 -6.73 -5.53 -5.75
N VAL A 167 -6.01 -4.74 -4.97
CA VAL A 167 -6.58 -4.01 -3.84
C VAL A 167 -7.44 -2.88 -4.42
N ARG A 168 -8.73 -2.84 -4.10
CA ARG A 168 -9.64 -1.88 -4.68
C ARG A 168 -9.86 -0.67 -3.79
N ARG A 169 -10.16 -0.91 -2.50
CA ARG A 169 -10.46 0.13 -1.52
C ARG A 169 -10.36 -0.40 -0.11
N PHE A 170 -10.24 0.50 0.84
CA PHE A 170 -10.32 0.18 2.27
C PHE A 170 -11.01 1.31 3.03
N THR A 171 -11.43 1.01 4.24
CA THR A 171 -11.86 1.98 5.24
C THR A 171 -11.23 1.60 6.57
N ARG A 172 -10.64 2.58 7.26
CA ARG A 172 -10.10 2.43 8.60
C ARG A 172 -10.94 3.23 9.57
N TYR A 173 -11.20 2.65 10.71
CA TYR A 173 -11.81 3.29 11.86
C TYR A 173 -10.83 3.31 13.02
N THR A 174 -10.66 4.47 13.63
CA THR A 174 -9.86 4.64 14.85
C THR A 174 -10.81 5.13 15.95
N LEU A 175 -10.83 4.41 17.07
CA LEU A 175 -11.72 4.76 18.17
C LEU A 175 -11.42 6.18 18.68
N GLY A 176 -12.46 7.03 18.72
CA GLY A 176 -12.36 8.42 19.16
C GLY A 176 -11.86 9.40 18.09
N GLU A 177 -11.60 8.95 16.86
CA GLU A 177 -11.21 9.83 15.77
C GLU A 177 -12.29 10.88 15.48
N GLY A 178 -11.88 12.18 15.45
CA GLY A 178 -12.79 13.31 15.21
C GLY A 178 -13.67 13.72 16.41
N ILE A 179 -13.51 13.10 17.58
CA ILE A 179 -14.17 13.53 18.81
C ILE A 179 -13.26 14.50 19.55
N GLU A 180 -13.74 15.73 19.75
CA GLU A 180 -13.06 16.69 20.63
C GLU A 180 -13.19 16.20 22.08
N VAL A 181 -12.08 15.98 22.74
CA VAL A 181 -12.02 15.68 24.17
C VAL A 181 -11.66 16.97 24.88
N GLU A 182 -12.54 17.47 25.76
CA GLU A 182 -12.20 18.56 26.67
C GLU A 182 -11.05 18.06 27.57
N GLU A 183 -9.88 18.73 27.48
CA GLU A 183 -8.79 18.52 28.44
C GLU A 183 -9.26 19.05 29.79
N THR A 184 -9.71 18.18 30.68
CA THR A 184 -9.92 18.53 32.07
C THR A 184 -8.56 18.75 32.71
N ASP A 185 -8.29 19.99 33.13
CA ASP A 185 -7.08 20.31 33.90
C ASP A 185 -7.19 19.65 35.28
N PHE A 186 -6.63 18.44 35.38
CA PHE A 186 -6.66 17.67 36.62
C PHE A 186 -6.00 18.41 37.81
N ALA A 187 -5.12 19.40 37.54
CA ALA A 187 -4.52 20.26 38.56
C ALA A 187 -5.49 21.25 39.14
N ALA A 188 -6.51 21.69 38.35
CA ALA A 188 -7.56 22.58 38.80
C ALA A 188 -8.67 21.87 39.60
N GLU A 189 -8.83 20.54 39.40
CA GLU A 189 -9.84 19.75 40.17
C GLU A 189 -9.37 19.35 41.57
N VAL A 190 -8.06 19.40 41.85
CA VAL A 190 -7.46 18.96 43.12
C VAL A 190 -7.04 20.15 44.03
N ALA A 191 -7.24 21.38 43.58
CA ALA A 191 -6.95 22.62 44.34
C ALA A 191 -8.20 23.14 45.01
#